data_8fe6a747f409d200f2601ba00c479076
#
_entry.id   8fe6a747f409d200f2601ba00c479076
#
_cell.length_a   1.000
_cell.length_b   1.000
_cell.length_c   1.000
_cell.angle_alpha   90.00
_cell.angle_beta   90.00
_cell.angle_gamma   90.00
#
_symmetry.space_group_name_H-M   'P 1'
#
loop_
_entity.id
_entity.type
_entity.pdbx_description
1 polymer ?
#
loop_
_entity_poly.entity_id
_entity_poly.type
_entity_poly.pdbx_seq_one_letter_code
_entity_poly.pdbx_strand_id
1 'polypeptide(L)'
;HGEKAGVPYDGCLTKEDGKGKWWEGYDPQKLYAQNHPLSAGSWADGMIHRQWAWGNGVCIPTQEYVTNFYDRTVDAINRYNPDLIYFDVTGVPFYPISDAGLKIAAHFYNHNMVVRKGDFSAVMFGKILTDEQRKALVWDVERGSPNSIYEEPWQTCSCLGGWHYDTRLAENGWYKSASDVVKLLVDVVSKNGNLLL
;
A
#
# COMPACT_ATOMS: atom_id res chain seq x y z
N HIS A 1 0.04 -14.79 4.55
CA HIS A 1 0.93 -14.88 3.42
C HIS A 1 1.36 -16.32 3.17
N GLY A 2 1.73 -16.64 1.94
CA GLY A 2 2.46 -17.82 1.54
C GLY A 2 1.78 -19.12 1.95
N GLU A 3 2.53 -20.02 2.56
CA GLU A 3 2.07 -21.35 2.92
C GLU A 3 0.81 -21.36 3.79
N LYS A 4 0.68 -20.46 4.73
CA LYS A 4 -0.49 -20.36 5.61
C LYS A 4 -1.76 -19.97 4.85
N ALA A 5 -1.63 -19.22 3.79
CA ALA A 5 -2.72 -18.88 2.89
C ALA A 5 -2.91 -19.91 1.76
N GLY A 6 -2.12 -20.98 1.74
CA GLY A 6 -2.13 -21.98 0.68
C GLY A 6 -1.53 -21.52 -0.65
N VAL A 7 -0.82 -20.40 -0.64
CA VAL A 7 -0.10 -19.84 -1.79
C VAL A 7 1.28 -19.42 -1.34
N PRO A 8 2.28 -20.27 -1.47
CA PRO A 8 3.65 -19.93 -1.10
C PRO A 8 4.22 -18.83 -1.98
N TYR A 9 5.08 -18.02 -1.38
CA TYR A 9 5.87 -16.98 -2.05
C TYR A 9 7.12 -17.52 -2.73
N ASP A 10 7.27 -18.82 -2.84
CA ASP A 10 8.40 -19.36 -3.53
C ASP A 10 8.21 -19.30 -5.05
N GLY A 11 9.30 -19.16 -5.77
CA GLY A 11 9.31 -19.18 -7.20
C GLY A 11 9.19 -20.58 -7.82
N CYS A 12 8.89 -21.58 -7.02
CA CYS A 12 8.87 -22.99 -7.44
C CYS A 12 7.48 -23.50 -7.81
N LEU A 13 6.43 -22.85 -7.33
CA LEU A 13 5.06 -23.27 -7.58
C LEU A 13 4.67 -23.12 -9.04
N THR A 14 4.01 -24.13 -9.54
CA THR A 14 3.47 -24.21 -10.88
C THR A 14 1.94 -24.15 -10.85
N LYS A 15 1.33 -24.01 -12.00
CA LYS A 15 -0.13 -24.05 -12.17
C LYS A 15 -0.75 -25.34 -11.67
N GLU A 16 -0.04 -26.46 -11.78
CA GLU A 16 -0.48 -27.79 -11.36
C GLU A 16 -0.61 -27.91 -9.84
N ASP A 17 0.20 -27.18 -9.09
CA ASP A 17 0.15 -27.15 -7.62
C ASP A 17 -1.13 -26.49 -7.10
N GLY A 18 -1.86 -25.80 -7.97
CA GLY A 18 -3.15 -25.19 -7.69
C GLY A 18 -4.34 -26.12 -7.66
N LYS A 19 -4.17 -27.36 -8.09
CA LYS A 19 -5.27 -28.32 -8.17
C LYS A 19 -5.95 -28.52 -6.81
N GLY A 20 -7.26 -28.31 -6.76
CA GLY A 20 -8.05 -28.37 -5.54
C GLY A 20 -7.89 -27.16 -4.61
N LYS A 21 -7.19 -26.10 -5.02
CA LYS A 21 -7.03 -24.86 -4.26
C LYS A 21 -7.80 -23.71 -4.90
N TRP A 22 -8.00 -22.62 -4.17
CA TRP A 22 -8.75 -21.45 -4.63
C TRP A 22 -8.16 -20.78 -5.90
N TRP A 23 -6.88 -21.02 -6.17
CA TRP A 23 -6.18 -20.50 -7.35
C TRP A 23 -5.99 -21.54 -8.48
N GLU A 24 -6.78 -22.63 -8.46
CA GLU A 24 -6.77 -23.62 -9.51
C GLU A 24 -7.01 -22.98 -10.88
N GLY A 25 -6.17 -23.35 -11.85
CA GLY A 25 -6.22 -22.78 -13.20
C GLY A 25 -5.41 -21.50 -13.39
N TYR A 26 -4.91 -20.87 -12.33
CA TYR A 26 -4.06 -19.70 -12.39
C TYR A 26 -2.59 -20.07 -12.19
N ASP A 27 -1.70 -19.31 -12.83
CA ASP A 27 -0.26 -19.44 -12.65
C ASP A 27 0.17 -18.59 -11.43
N PRO A 28 0.67 -19.20 -10.34
CA PRO A 28 1.06 -18.47 -9.15
C PRO A 28 2.21 -17.49 -9.40
N GLN A 29 3.09 -17.76 -10.37
CA GLN A 29 4.16 -16.85 -10.75
C GLN A 29 3.63 -15.55 -11.36
N LYS A 30 2.49 -15.59 -12.03
CA LYS A 30 1.79 -14.40 -12.57
C LYS A 30 0.96 -13.67 -11.53
N LEU A 31 0.43 -14.37 -10.52
CA LEU A 31 -0.31 -13.75 -9.42
C LEU A 31 0.57 -12.83 -8.57
N TYR A 32 1.83 -13.19 -8.39
CA TYR A 32 2.80 -12.43 -7.59
C TYR A 32 3.75 -11.59 -8.45
N ALA A 33 3.50 -11.53 -9.72
CA ALA A 33 4.10 -10.59 -10.65
C ALA A 33 5.59 -10.77 -10.97
N GLN A 34 6.35 -11.50 -10.17
CA GLN A 34 7.69 -11.95 -10.53
C GLN A 34 8.08 -13.18 -9.71
N ASN A 35 8.91 -14.02 -10.33
CA ASN A 35 9.53 -15.14 -9.66
C ASN A 35 10.69 -14.65 -8.80
N HIS A 36 10.67 -14.93 -7.51
CA HIS A 36 11.75 -14.58 -6.59
C HIS A 36 11.85 -15.57 -5.43
N PRO A 37 13.04 -15.82 -4.90
CA PRO A 37 13.20 -16.63 -3.70
C PRO A 37 12.63 -15.91 -2.48
N LEU A 38 12.28 -16.66 -1.45
CA LEU A 38 12.00 -16.10 -0.14
C LEU A 38 13.25 -15.42 0.41
N SER A 39 13.07 -14.24 1.00
CA SER A 39 14.16 -13.58 1.72
C SER A 39 14.51 -14.36 2.97
N ALA A 40 15.81 -14.62 3.17
CA ALA A 40 16.29 -15.31 4.36
C ALA A 40 15.86 -14.55 5.64
N GLY A 41 15.33 -15.29 6.62
CA GLY A 41 14.91 -14.73 7.91
C GLY A 41 13.61 -13.95 7.92
N SER A 42 12.96 -13.78 6.78
CA SER A 42 11.71 -12.99 6.69
C SER A 42 10.54 -13.57 7.50
N TRP A 43 10.59 -14.82 7.84
CA TRP A 43 9.59 -15.52 8.67
C TRP A 43 9.98 -15.69 10.13
N ALA A 44 11.29 -15.73 10.43
CA ALA A 44 11.79 -16.13 11.74
C ALA A 44 11.63 -15.02 12.79
N ASP A 45 11.69 -13.78 12.41
CA ASP A 45 11.77 -12.63 13.32
C ASP A 45 10.60 -11.65 13.21
N GLY A 46 9.57 -12.01 12.46
CA GLY A 46 8.37 -11.16 12.28
C GLY A 46 8.66 -9.79 11.64
N MET A 47 9.84 -9.61 11.13
CA MET A 47 10.31 -8.33 10.58
C MET A 47 9.95 -8.17 9.12
N ILE A 48 8.67 -8.24 8.83
CA ILE A 48 8.13 -8.00 7.49
C ILE A 48 8.65 -6.69 6.88
N HIS A 49 8.91 -5.69 7.70
CA HIS A 49 9.41 -4.38 7.25
C HIS A 49 10.86 -4.41 6.73
N ARG A 50 11.67 -5.39 7.09
CA ARG A 50 13.00 -5.56 6.48
C ARG A 50 12.94 -5.98 5.02
N GLN A 51 11.83 -6.55 4.59
CA GLN A 51 11.60 -6.92 3.19
C GLN A 51 11.56 -5.71 2.27
N TRP A 52 11.31 -4.53 2.82
CA TRP A 52 11.20 -3.28 2.06
C TRP A 52 12.53 -2.51 1.96
N ALA A 53 13.57 -2.99 2.59
CA ALA A 53 14.90 -2.43 2.46
C ALA A 53 15.57 -3.01 1.21
N TRP A 54 15.51 -2.29 0.12
CA TRP A 54 16.15 -2.67 -1.13
C TRP A 54 17.63 -3.03 -0.94
N GLY A 55 18.04 -4.18 -1.45
CA GLY A 55 19.40 -4.68 -1.32
C GLY A 55 19.69 -5.48 -0.04
N ASN A 56 18.72 -5.66 0.85
CA ASN A 56 18.88 -6.40 2.11
C ASN A 56 18.04 -7.70 2.10
N GLY A 57 18.30 -8.57 1.13
CA GLY A 57 17.60 -9.86 0.98
C GLY A 57 16.21 -9.74 0.32
N VAL A 58 15.74 -8.54 0.07
CA VAL A 58 14.51 -8.29 -0.68
C VAL A 58 14.78 -8.49 -2.16
N CYS A 59 13.87 -9.13 -2.84
CA CYS A 59 13.94 -9.26 -4.27
C CYS A 59 13.88 -7.88 -4.94
N ILE A 60 14.94 -7.52 -5.64
CA ILE A 60 14.94 -6.32 -6.49
C ILE A 60 13.96 -6.57 -7.64
N PRO A 61 13.00 -5.68 -7.89
CA PRO A 61 12.04 -5.86 -8.97
C PRO A 61 12.74 -5.93 -10.33
N THR A 62 12.30 -6.85 -11.16
CA THR A 62 12.75 -6.91 -12.56
C THR A 62 12.19 -5.72 -13.33
N GLN A 63 12.85 -5.34 -14.41
CA GLN A 63 12.36 -4.27 -15.28
C GLN A 63 10.98 -4.62 -15.87
N GLU A 64 10.74 -5.88 -16.20
CA GLU A 64 9.44 -6.36 -16.68
C GLU A 64 8.35 -6.13 -15.63
N TYR A 65 8.62 -6.46 -14.37
CA TYR A 65 7.68 -6.22 -13.27
C TYR A 65 7.37 -4.73 -13.09
N VAL A 66 8.41 -3.89 -13.07
CA VAL A 66 8.26 -2.44 -12.93
C VAL A 66 7.42 -1.87 -14.08
N THR A 67 7.71 -2.30 -15.31
CA THR A 67 6.95 -1.88 -16.50
C THR A 67 5.49 -2.31 -16.42
N ASN A 68 5.24 -3.57 -16.08
CA ASN A 68 3.88 -4.08 -15.92
C ASN A 68 3.09 -3.36 -14.82
N PHE A 69 3.74 -3.05 -13.70
CA PHE A 69 3.13 -2.26 -12.63
C PHE A 69 2.76 -0.85 -13.10
N TYR A 70 3.69 -0.19 -13.78
CA TYR A 70 3.46 1.15 -14.37
C TYR A 70 2.29 1.13 -15.35
N ASP A 71 2.32 0.24 -16.34
CA ASP A 71 1.30 0.16 -17.39
C ASP A 71 -0.09 -0.12 -16.81
N ARG A 72 -0.20 -1.05 -15.87
CA ARG A 72 -1.46 -1.37 -15.20
C ARG A 72 -2.00 -0.20 -14.37
N THR A 73 -1.12 0.51 -13.69
CA THR A 73 -1.53 1.66 -12.88
C THR A 73 -1.98 2.82 -13.77
N VAL A 74 -1.25 3.10 -14.83
CA VAL A 74 -1.63 4.12 -15.84
C VAL A 74 -2.92 3.74 -16.56
N ASP A 75 -3.11 2.48 -16.92
CA ASP A 75 -4.37 1.99 -17.50
C ASP A 75 -5.55 2.21 -16.56
N ALA A 76 -5.40 1.92 -15.27
CA ALA A 76 -6.43 2.16 -14.28
C ALA A 76 -6.76 3.65 -14.12
N ILE A 77 -5.75 4.52 -14.08
CA ILE A 77 -5.92 5.97 -14.04
C ILE A 77 -6.72 6.45 -15.26
N ASN A 78 -6.32 6.03 -16.44
CA ASN A 78 -6.94 6.48 -17.70
C ASN A 78 -8.39 6.00 -17.86
N ARG A 79 -8.69 4.79 -17.38
CA ARG A 79 -10.04 4.20 -17.52
C ARG A 79 -11.03 4.71 -16.50
N TYR A 80 -10.59 4.89 -15.27
CA TYR A 80 -11.50 5.15 -14.15
C TYR A 80 -11.45 6.59 -13.65
N ASN A 81 -10.47 7.40 -14.07
CA ASN A 81 -10.30 8.78 -13.64
C ASN A 81 -10.42 8.97 -12.13
N PRO A 82 -9.66 8.20 -11.31
CA PRO A 82 -9.79 8.29 -9.86
C PRO A 82 -9.39 9.69 -9.36
N ASP A 83 -10.02 10.13 -8.30
CA ASP A 83 -9.63 11.37 -7.59
C ASP A 83 -8.57 11.06 -6.52
N LEU A 84 -8.40 9.79 -6.14
CA LEU A 84 -7.48 9.36 -5.11
C LEU A 84 -6.73 8.10 -5.53
N ILE A 85 -5.40 8.09 -5.29
CA ILE A 85 -4.55 6.90 -5.36
C ILE A 85 -3.83 6.74 -4.03
N TYR A 86 -3.75 5.50 -3.55
CA TYR A 86 -3.11 5.18 -2.29
C TYR A 86 -2.08 4.06 -2.47
N PHE A 87 -0.83 4.32 -2.09
CA PHE A 87 0.23 3.33 -2.03
C PHE A 87 0.50 2.94 -0.58
N ASP A 88 -0.01 1.78 -0.21
CA ASP A 88 -0.08 1.34 1.19
C ASP A 88 1.27 1.07 1.85
N VAL A 89 2.26 0.66 1.12
CA VAL A 89 3.45 0.05 1.73
C VAL A 89 4.70 0.92 1.74
N THR A 90 4.92 1.66 0.68
CA THR A 90 6.08 2.54 0.53
C THR A 90 5.63 3.94 0.20
N GLY A 91 6.54 4.89 0.22
CA GLY A 91 6.24 6.22 -0.26
C GLY A 91 5.93 6.22 -1.75
N VAL A 92 6.96 6.32 -2.55
CA VAL A 92 6.84 6.26 -4.01
C VAL A 92 7.24 4.87 -4.48
N PRO A 93 6.38 4.13 -5.20
CA PRO A 93 6.68 2.78 -5.66
C PRO A 93 8.03 2.69 -6.38
N PHE A 94 8.83 1.71 -6.00
CA PHE A 94 10.15 1.38 -6.54
C PHE A 94 11.25 2.42 -6.32
N TYR A 95 10.96 3.57 -5.74
CA TYR A 95 12.02 4.55 -5.47
C TYR A 95 12.99 4.03 -4.37
N PRO A 96 14.31 4.20 -4.49
CA PRO A 96 15.05 4.89 -5.56
C PRO A 96 15.50 3.98 -6.72
N ILE A 97 15.09 2.75 -6.79
CA ILE A 97 15.55 1.77 -7.81
C ILE A 97 15.02 2.11 -9.21
N SER A 98 13.81 2.67 -9.27
CA SER A 98 13.15 3.07 -10.51
C SER A 98 12.37 4.37 -10.29
N ASP A 99 12.21 5.13 -11.35
CA ASP A 99 11.39 6.33 -11.40
C ASP A 99 9.91 6.07 -11.74
N ALA A 100 9.51 4.80 -11.87
CA ALA A 100 8.15 4.44 -12.27
C ALA A 100 7.08 5.05 -11.36
N GLY A 101 7.29 5.06 -10.05
CA GLY A 101 6.37 5.68 -9.10
C GLY A 101 6.27 7.20 -9.27
N LEU A 102 7.37 7.88 -9.57
CA LEU A 102 7.38 9.32 -9.86
C LEU A 102 6.63 9.62 -11.17
N LYS A 103 6.82 8.77 -12.19
CA LYS A 103 6.10 8.87 -13.47
C LYS A 103 4.60 8.62 -13.30
N ILE A 104 4.21 7.69 -12.44
CA ILE A 104 2.81 7.46 -12.11
C ILE A 104 2.22 8.71 -11.44
N ALA A 105 2.89 9.30 -10.47
CA ALA A 105 2.44 10.52 -9.81
C ALA A 105 2.26 11.67 -10.82
N ALA A 106 3.25 11.90 -11.65
CA ALA A 106 3.19 12.94 -12.69
C ALA A 106 2.04 12.67 -13.68
N HIS A 107 1.88 11.43 -14.13
CA HIS A 107 0.79 11.05 -15.01
C HIS A 107 -0.59 11.27 -14.36
N PHE A 108 -0.76 10.85 -13.13
CA PHE A 108 -2.00 10.97 -12.38
C PHE A 108 -2.44 12.43 -12.23
N TYR A 109 -1.55 13.30 -11.79
CA TYR A 109 -1.83 14.72 -11.62
C TYR A 109 -2.13 15.41 -12.96
N ASN A 110 -1.32 15.15 -13.98
CA ASN A 110 -1.55 15.73 -15.31
C ASN A 110 -2.85 15.23 -15.95
N HIS A 111 -3.14 13.94 -15.82
CA HIS A 111 -4.39 13.36 -16.32
C HIS A 111 -5.61 13.98 -15.63
N ASN A 112 -5.57 14.12 -14.30
CA ASN A 112 -6.64 14.76 -13.54
C ASN A 112 -6.88 16.20 -14.01
N MET A 113 -5.83 17.00 -14.19
CA MET A 113 -5.92 18.36 -14.70
C MET A 113 -6.60 18.43 -16.08
N VAL A 114 -6.29 17.48 -16.96
CA VAL A 114 -6.91 17.40 -18.30
C VAL A 114 -8.38 17.04 -18.19
N VAL A 115 -8.71 15.97 -17.46
CA VAL A 115 -10.09 15.47 -17.32
C VAL A 115 -10.98 16.48 -16.60
N ARG A 116 -10.46 17.16 -15.59
CA ARG A 116 -11.17 18.19 -14.81
C ARG A 116 -11.07 19.59 -15.40
N LYS A 117 -10.56 19.74 -16.62
CA LYS A 117 -10.46 21.04 -17.34
C LYS A 117 -9.72 22.12 -16.55
N GLY A 118 -8.68 21.74 -15.84
CA GLY A 118 -7.84 22.63 -15.05
C GLY A 118 -8.23 22.72 -13.56
N ASP A 119 -9.29 22.07 -13.13
CA ASP A 119 -9.65 21.95 -11.72
C ASP A 119 -8.87 20.79 -11.08
N PHE A 120 -7.88 21.11 -10.25
CA PHE A 120 -7.03 20.12 -9.61
C PHE A 120 -7.71 19.51 -8.40
N SER A 121 -8.10 18.25 -8.49
CA SER A 121 -8.77 17.51 -7.41
C SER A 121 -8.14 16.13 -7.11
N ALA A 122 -6.90 15.92 -7.55
CA ALA A 122 -6.19 14.66 -7.36
C ALA A 122 -5.44 14.61 -6.04
N VAL A 123 -5.54 13.48 -5.35
CA VAL A 123 -4.81 13.20 -4.11
C VAL A 123 -4.08 11.87 -4.21
N MET A 124 -2.79 11.87 -3.88
CA MET A 124 -1.99 10.66 -3.82
C MET A 124 -1.41 10.48 -2.43
N PHE A 125 -1.71 9.35 -1.80
CA PHE A 125 -1.21 9.01 -0.46
C PHE A 125 -0.01 8.09 -0.52
N GLY A 126 0.91 8.26 0.42
CA GLY A 126 2.01 7.35 0.66
C GLY A 126 2.43 7.33 2.12
N LYS A 127 2.96 6.19 2.59
CA LYS A 127 3.30 6.01 4.01
C LYS A 127 4.69 6.55 4.35
N ILE A 128 5.71 5.95 3.84
CA ILE A 128 7.10 6.26 4.20
C ILE A 128 7.63 7.31 3.24
N LEU A 129 7.27 8.56 3.47
CA LEU A 129 7.66 9.69 2.62
C LEU A 129 8.83 10.46 3.21
N THR A 130 9.79 10.83 2.37
CA THR A 130 10.77 11.88 2.70
C THR A 130 10.09 13.25 2.69
N ASP A 131 10.73 14.26 3.27
CA ASP A 131 10.19 15.62 3.27
C ASP A 131 9.98 16.17 1.84
N GLU A 132 10.86 15.83 0.91
CA GLU A 132 10.69 16.20 -0.50
C GLU A 132 9.48 15.50 -1.15
N GLN A 133 9.23 14.26 -0.82
CA GLN A 133 8.08 13.52 -1.33
C GLN A 133 6.74 14.04 -0.75
N ARG A 134 6.75 14.54 0.48
CA ARG A 134 5.57 15.16 1.13
C ARG A 134 5.12 16.44 0.43
N LYS A 135 5.95 17.07 -0.36
CA LYS A 135 5.55 18.23 -1.19
C LYS A 135 4.62 17.83 -2.35
N ALA A 136 4.61 16.56 -2.72
CA ALA A 136 3.83 16.06 -3.84
C ALA A 136 2.78 15.01 -3.45
N LEU A 137 2.96 14.33 -2.30
CA LEU A 137 2.07 13.29 -1.80
C LEU A 137 1.61 13.60 -0.39
N VAL A 138 0.38 13.22 -0.08
CA VAL A 138 -0.15 13.32 1.29
C VAL A 138 0.42 12.18 2.13
N TRP A 139 1.03 12.53 3.25
CA TRP A 139 1.60 11.56 4.17
C TRP A 139 0.51 10.79 4.92
N ASP A 140 0.58 9.47 4.88
CA ASP A 140 -0.27 8.58 5.68
C ASP A 140 0.54 7.93 6.82
N VAL A 141 0.04 8.10 8.03
CA VAL A 141 0.64 7.58 9.27
C VAL A 141 -0.15 6.37 9.73
N GLU A 142 0.46 5.18 9.71
CA GLU A 142 -0.25 3.98 10.16
C GLU A 142 -0.46 3.98 11.67
N ARG A 143 -1.73 3.95 12.10
CA ARG A 143 -2.16 3.83 13.50
C ARG A 143 -1.52 4.84 14.46
N GLY A 144 -1.18 6.02 13.96
CA GLY A 144 -0.52 7.04 14.76
C GLY A 144 -1.00 8.44 14.45
N SER A 145 -0.42 9.42 15.14
CA SER A 145 -0.59 10.84 14.84
C SER A 145 0.70 11.59 15.17
N PRO A 146 0.97 12.72 14.51
CA PRO A 146 2.02 13.63 14.93
C PRO A 146 1.81 14.12 16.36
N ASN A 147 2.89 14.50 17.06
CA ASN A 147 2.82 15.05 18.41
C ASN A 147 2.36 16.51 18.47
N SER A 148 2.29 17.19 17.33
CA SER A 148 1.90 18.59 17.20
C SER A 148 1.03 18.78 15.96
N ILE A 149 0.47 19.99 15.81
CA ILE A 149 -0.22 20.40 14.59
C ILE A 149 0.80 20.34 13.45
N TYR A 150 0.40 19.67 12.38
CA TYR A 150 1.19 19.57 11.15
C TYR A 150 0.67 20.59 10.13
N GLU A 151 1.55 21.34 9.49
CA GLU A 151 1.14 22.40 8.55
C GLU A 151 0.49 21.83 7.29
N GLU A 152 1.07 20.77 6.77
CA GLU A 152 0.56 20.09 5.58
C GLU A 152 -0.57 19.13 5.95
N PRO A 153 -1.57 18.92 5.08
CA PRO A 153 -2.57 17.88 5.25
C PRO A 153 -1.92 16.50 5.33
N TRP A 154 -2.37 15.69 6.25
CA TRP A 154 -1.92 14.32 6.42
C TRP A 154 -3.09 13.39 6.72
N GLN A 155 -2.87 12.10 6.68
CA GLN A 155 -3.85 11.09 7.01
C GLN A 155 -3.31 10.12 8.04
N THR A 156 -4.16 9.55 8.85
CA THR A 156 -3.89 8.29 9.54
C THR A 156 -4.88 7.23 9.10
N CYS A 157 -4.37 6.02 8.82
CA CYS A 157 -5.19 4.85 8.64
C CYS A 157 -5.23 4.02 9.91
N SER A 158 -6.40 3.56 10.31
CA SER A 158 -6.61 2.73 11.49
C SER A 158 -7.75 1.76 11.27
N CYS A 159 -7.89 0.80 12.16
CA CYS A 159 -9.00 -0.15 12.15
C CYS A 159 -9.71 -0.16 13.50
N LEU A 160 -10.95 -0.61 13.53
CA LEU A 160 -11.68 -0.78 14.79
C LEU A 160 -11.00 -1.82 15.69
N GLY A 161 -10.55 -2.93 15.16
CA GLY A 161 -9.84 -3.98 15.90
C GLY A 161 -8.63 -4.49 15.12
N GLY A 162 -8.84 -5.36 14.13
CA GLY A 162 -7.82 -5.89 13.23
C GLY A 162 -8.04 -5.43 11.78
N TRP A 163 -7.02 -5.56 10.92
CA TRP A 163 -7.13 -5.23 9.49
C TRP A 163 -8.05 -6.19 8.71
N HIS A 164 -8.27 -7.38 9.25
CA HIS A 164 -9.13 -8.40 8.65
C HIS A 164 -10.27 -8.74 9.59
N TYR A 165 -11.38 -9.17 9.01
CA TYR A 165 -12.52 -9.65 9.80
C TYR A 165 -12.11 -10.87 10.62
N ASP A 166 -12.42 -10.82 11.92
CA ASP A 166 -12.18 -11.90 12.87
C ASP A 166 -13.37 -11.92 13.86
N THR A 167 -14.11 -13.03 13.88
CA THR A 167 -15.28 -13.20 14.77
C THR A 167 -14.92 -12.97 16.23
N ARG A 168 -13.70 -13.33 16.64
CA ARG A 168 -13.20 -13.13 18.01
C ARG A 168 -13.14 -11.67 18.44
N LEU A 169 -13.06 -10.74 17.50
CA LEU A 169 -13.09 -9.30 17.82
C LEU A 169 -14.44 -8.92 18.45
N ALA A 170 -15.54 -9.41 17.90
CA ALA A 170 -16.88 -9.16 18.43
C ALA A 170 -17.14 -9.96 19.72
N GLU A 171 -16.75 -11.25 19.75
CA GLU A 171 -16.94 -12.15 20.88
C GLU A 171 -16.21 -11.68 22.15
N ASN A 172 -15.02 -11.10 22.00
CA ASN A 172 -14.18 -10.66 23.12
C ASN A 172 -14.18 -9.13 23.35
N GLY A 173 -14.91 -8.39 22.55
CA GLY A 173 -14.90 -6.92 22.66
C GLY A 173 -13.56 -6.26 22.33
N TRP A 174 -12.74 -6.87 21.49
CA TRP A 174 -11.39 -6.37 21.11
C TRP A 174 -11.44 -5.32 20.00
N TYR A 175 -12.36 -4.41 20.14
CA TYR A 175 -12.49 -3.30 19.18
C TYR A 175 -12.63 -1.96 19.90
N LYS A 176 -12.26 -0.90 19.21
CA LYS A 176 -12.40 0.46 19.73
C LYS A 176 -13.88 0.77 20.02
N SER A 177 -14.14 1.35 21.18
CA SER A 177 -15.46 1.87 21.47
C SER A 177 -15.77 3.11 20.61
N ALA A 178 -17.05 3.47 20.49
CA ALA A 178 -17.45 4.71 19.84
C ALA A 178 -16.74 5.94 20.45
N SER A 179 -16.56 5.94 21.78
CA SER A 179 -15.81 7.00 22.47
C SER A 179 -14.34 7.07 22.03
N ASP A 180 -13.69 5.93 21.84
CA ASP A 180 -12.28 5.89 21.39
C ASP A 180 -12.14 6.37 19.94
N VAL A 181 -13.09 6.01 19.08
CA VAL A 181 -13.13 6.49 17.70
C VAL A 181 -13.32 8.01 17.65
N VAL A 182 -14.25 8.54 18.43
CA VAL A 182 -14.49 10.00 18.48
C VAL A 182 -13.27 10.73 19.01
N LYS A 183 -12.62 10.23 20.07
CA LYS A 183 -11.37 10.82 20.59
C LYS A 183 -10.26 10.80 19.56
N LEU A 184 -10.09 9.68 18.85
CA LEU A 184 -9.12 9.57 17.78
C LEU A 184 -9.41 10.56 16.65
N LEU A 185 -10.66 10.69 16.22
CA LEU A 185 -11.06 11.65 15.19
C LEU A 185 -10.76 13.09 15.63
N VAL A 186 -11.12 13.46 16.87
CA VAL A 186 -10.84 14.80 17.40
C VAL A 186 -9.34 15.08 17.45
N ASP A 187 -8.54 14.12 17.92
CA ASP A 187 -7.08 14.26 17.96
C ASP A 187 -6.49 14.47 16.57
N VAL A 188 -6.89 13.65 15.61
CA VAL A 188 -6.42 13.71 14.21
C VAL A 188 -6.80 15.04 13.56
N VAL A 189 -8.08 15.41 13.63
CA VAL A 189 -8.58 16.64 12.98
C VAL A 189 -7.98 17.89 13.62
N SER A 190 -7.81 17.91 14.96
CA SER A 190 -7.17 19.04 15.65
C SER A 190 -5.71 19.28 15.23
N LYS A 191 -5.09 18.30 14.61
CA LYS A 191 -3.71 18.36 14.10
C LYS A 191 -3.62 18.49 12.57
N ASN A 192 -4.70 18.92 11.91
CA ASN A 192 -4.82 19.08 10.45
C ASN A 192 -4.79 17.74 9.68
N GLY A 193 -5.23 16.66 10.31
CA GLY A 193 -5.24 15.32 9.72
C GLY A 193 -6.62 14.82 9.29
N ASN A 194 -6.64 13.79 8.48
CA ASN A 194 -7.81 13.00 8.11
C ASN A 194 -7.72 11.61 8.75
N LEU A 195 -8.85 11.07 9.16
CA LEU A 195 -8.96 9.71 9.67
C LEU A 195 -9.58 8.79 8.62
N LEU A 196 -8.84 7.76 8.20
CA LEU A 196 -9.32 6.61 7.45
C LEU A 196 -9.53 5.46 8.43
N LEU A 197 -10.80 5.06 8.66
CA LEU A 197 -11.18 4.04 9.63
C LEU A 197 -11.80 2.81 8.95
#